data_abb46be2c3bd1ffa42a468659ea822dd
#
_entry.id   abb46be2c3bd1ffa42a468659ea822dd
#
_cell.length_a   1.000
_cell.length_b   1.000
_cell.length_c   1.000
_cell.angle_alpha   90.00
_cell.angle_beta   90.00
_cell.angle_gamma   90.00
#
_symmetry.space_group_name_H-M   'P 1'
#
loop_
_entity.id
_entity.type
_entity.pdbx_description
1 polymer ?
#
loop_
_entity_poly.entity_id
_entity_poly.type
_entity_poly.pdbx_seq_one_letter_code
_entity_poly.pdbx_strand_id
1 'polypeptide(L)'
;MKSLNYTRLALIFSVIFSSQVFAGGIALIVHPSSTLKNVTSEEVKRLFLSKTDAIQGVKLKPVIQSTSQSIRIVFDEDALGKSPSKSKAYWSRMVFTAAGMPPPNLESSSAIIEWVSKHPDSVSYIEIESVNDSVKLLKEI
;
A
#
# COMPACT_ATOMS: atom_id res chain seq x y z
N MET A 1 36.04 9.78 58.33
CA MET A 1 35.21 8.93 57.46
C MET A 1 34.48 9.79 56.46
N LYS A 2 34.85 9.69 55.23
CA LYS A 2 34.19 10.42 54.14
C LYS A 2 33.13 9.49 53.53
N SER A 3 31.85 9.87 53.61
CA SER A 3 30.78 9.13 52.93
C SER A 3 30.85 9.46 51.45
N LEU A 4 31.08 8.47 50.59
CA LEU A 4 30.95 8.58 49.15
C LEU A 4 29.44 8.55 48.80
N ASN A 5 28.90 9.70 48.41
CA ASN A 5 27.58 9.78 47.80
C ASN A 5 27.68 9.35 46.35
N TYR A 6 27.30 8.13 46.07
CA TYR A 6 27.08 7.68 44.70
C TYR A 6 25.74 8.24 44.24
N THR A 7 25.77 9.37 43.57
CA THR A 7 24.60 9.84 42.80
C THR A 7 24.41 8.92 41.62
N ARG A 8 23.43 8.04 41.72
CA ARG A 8 23.00 7.18 40.63
C ARG A 8 22.39 8.04 39.54
N LEU A 9 23.19 8.32 38.51
CA LEU A 9 22.71 8.94 37.28
C LEU A 9 21.90 7.87 36.54
N ALA A 10 20.59 7.90 36.71
CA ALA A 10 19.68 7.08 35.92
C ALA A 10 19.62 7.64 34.51
N LEU A 11 20.34 7.03 33.57
CA LEU A 11 20.18 7.26 32.15
C LEU A 11 18.82 6.71 31.72
N ILE A 12 17.84 7.61 31.64
CA ILE A 12 16.55 7.31 31.01
C ILE A 12 16.81 7.23 29.51
N PHE A 13 16.93 6.03 29.00
CA PHE A 13 16.93 5.75 27.55
C PHE A 13 15.49 5.98 27.07
N SER A 14 15.19 7.22 26.67
CA SER A 14 13.95 7.51 25.93
C SER A 14 14.06 6.83 24.56
N VAL A 15 13.45 5.67 24.43
CA VAL A 15 13.21 5.05 23.13
C VAL A 15 12.17 5.92 22.44
N ILE A 16 12.64 6.82 21.60
CA ILE A 16 11.75 7.56 20.69
C ILE A 16 11.28 6.57 19.65
N PHE A 17 10.08 6.04 19.83
CA PHE A 17 9.34 5.37 18.76
C PHE A 17 9.03 6.44 17.73
N SER A 18 9.88 6.56 16.72
CA SER A 18 9.57 7.35 15.54
C SER A 18 8.43 6.64 14.81
N SER A 19 7.21 7.04 15.10
CA SER A 19 6.08 6.70 14.25
C SER A 19 6.37 7.33 12.89
N GLN A 20 6.73 6.53 11.92
CA GLN A 20 6.87 6.99 10.55
C GLN A 20 5.49 7.36 10.04
N VAL A 21 5.14 8.63 10.15
CA VAL A 21 3.93 9.17 9.53
C VAL A 21 4.21 9.25 8.04
N PHE A 22 3.43 8.52 7.24
CA PHE A 22 3.46 8.65 5.79
C PHE A 22 2.95 10.06 5.42
N ALA A 23 3.85 10.93 4.95
CA ALA A 23 3.56 12.33 4.62
C ALA A 23 3.55 12.61 3.11
N GLY A 24 3.81 11.60 2.26
CA GLY A 24 3.90 11.72 0.80
C GLY A 24 2.62 11.31 0.08
N GLY A 25 2.56 11.63 -1.22
CA GLY A 25 1.51 11.16 -2.11
C GLY A 25 1.67 9.68 -2.47
N ILE A 26 0.59 9.08 -2.93
CA ILE A 26 0.56 7.70 -3.41
C ILE A 26 0.56 7.71 -4.94
N ALA A 27 1.43 6.91 -5.53
CA ALA A 27 1.46 6.65 -6.96
C ALA A 27 0.82 5.32 -7.29
N LEU A 28 -0.25 5.32 -8.07
CA LEU A 28 -0.76 4.13 -8.72
C LEU A 28 0.15 3.80 -9.89
N ILE A 29 0.70 2.60 -9.93
CA ILE A 29 1.69 2.17 -10.92
C ILE A 29 1.25 0.93 -11.69
N VAL A 30 1.69 0.87 -12.92
CA VAL A 30 1.52 -0.26 -13.84
C VAL A 30 2.85 -0.57 -14.54
N HIS A 31 2.87 -1.68 -15.25
CA HIS A 31 4.02 -2.02 -16.10
C HIS A 31 4.23 -0.96 -17.19
N PRO A 32 5.48 -0.65 -17.56
CA PRO A 32 5.76 0.36 -18.60
C PRO A 32 5.07 0.12 -19.95
N SER A 33 4.78 -1.13 -20.29
CA SER A 33 4.06 -1.49 -21.53
C SER A 33 2.55 -1.25 -21.48
N SER A 34 1.99 -0.85 -20.35
CA SER A 34 0.56 -0.59 -20.22
C SER A 34 0.12 0.57 -21.12
N THR A 35 -0.99 0.36 -21.82
CA THR A 35 -1.62 1.37 -22.68
C THR A 35 -2.62 2.26 -21.94
N LEU A 36 -2.89 1.96 -20.66
CA LEU A 36 -3.86 2.72 -19.86
C LEU A 36 -3.41 4.16 -19.64
N LYS A 37 -4.38 5.06 -19.68
CA LYS A 37 -4.24 6.49 -19.38
C LYS A 37 -5.51 7.01 -18.74
N ASN A 38 -5.37 8.06 -17.93
CA ASN A 38 -6.52 8.81 -17.39
C ASN A 38 -7.58 7.95 -16.67
N VAL A 39 -7.13 7.02 -15.82
CA VAL A 39 -8.04 6.21 -15.03
C VAL A 39 -8.72 7.04 -13.95
N THR A 40 -10.00 6.76 -13.70
CA THR A 40 -10.78 7.43 -12.67
C THR A 40 -10.58 6.78 -11.30
N SER A 41 -10.84 7.54 -10.25
CA SER A 41 -10.78 6.99 -8.87
C SER A 41 -11.80 5.87 -8.65
N GLU A 42 -12.95 5.93 -9.31
CA GLU A 42 -13.96 4.86 -9.23
C GLU A 42 -13.51 3.58 -9.95
N GLU A 43 -12.86 3.68 -11.10
CA GLU A 43 -12.27 2.52 -11.80
C GLU A 43 -11.22 1.83 -10.92
N VAL A 44 -10.35 2.60 -10.29
CA VAL A 44 -9.33 2.09 -9.35
C VAL A 44 -10.00 1.39 -8.16
N LYS A 45 -10.96 2.04 -7.52
CA LYS A 45 -11.68 1.49 -6.37
C LYS A 45 -12.37 0.18 -6.70
N ARG A 46 -13.07 0.10 -7.81
CA ARG A 46 -13.76 -1.13 -8.24
C ARG A 46 -12.80 -2.27 -8.50
N LEU A 47 -11.67 -1.99 -9.14
CA LEU A 47 -10.64 -2.99 -9.41
C LEU A 47 -10.04 -3.56 -8.12
N PHE A 48 -9.58 -2.70 -7.22
CA PHE A 48 -8.95 -3.12 -5.97
C PHE A 48 -9.93 -3.78 -4.98
N LEU A 49 -11.22 -3.55 -5.13
CA LEU A 49 -12.27 -4.22 -4.35
C LEU A 49 -12.80 -5.51 -5.03
N SER A 50 -12.15 -5.98 -6.09
CA SER A 50 -12.56 -7.17 -6.86
C SER A 50 -13.99 -7.09 -7.42
N LYS A 51 -14.47 -5.87 -7.70
CA LYS A 51 -15.77 -5.65 -8.38
C LYS A 51 -15.65 -5.69 -9.90
N THR A 52 -14.45 -5.68 -10.41
CA THR A 52 -14.09 -5.84 -11.83
C THR A 52 -12.69 -6.41 -11.92
N ASP A 53 -12.33 -7.00 -13.03
CA ASP A 53 -10.98 -7.50 -13.35
C ASP A 53 -10.31 -6.69 -14.47
N ALA A 54 -10.95 -5.59 -14.89
CA ALA A 54 -10.44 -4.77 -15.99
C ALA A 54 -10.74 -3.28 -15.80
N ILE A 55 -9.89 -2.45 -16.37
CA ILE A 55 -10.11 -1.01 -16.56
C ILE A 55 -10.06 -0.73 -18.06
N GLN A 56 -11.09 -0.08 -18.61
CA GLN A 56 -11.17 0.29 -20.03
C GLN A 56 -10.87 -0.89 -20.98
N GLY A 57 -11.33 -2.09 -20.61
CA GLY A 57 -11.12 -3.32 -21.37
C GLY A 57 -9.75 -3.99 -21.18
N VAL A 58 -8.85 -3.39 -20.42
CA VAL A 58 -7.54 -3.95 -20.09
C VAL A 58 -7.62 -4.75 -18.79
N LYS A 59 -7.38 -6.05 -18.85
CA LYS A 59 -7.36 -6.91 -17.66
C LYS A 59 -6.14 -6.61 -16.81
N LEU A 60 -6.38 -6.45 -15.50
CA LEU A 60 -5.36 -6.13 -14.52
C LEU A 60 -5.52 -6.98 -13.26
N LYS A 61 -4.40 -7.35 -12.69
CA LYS A 61 -4.30 -8.06 -11.41
C LYS A 61 -3.72 -7.14 -10.34
N PRO A 62 -4.54 -6.64 -9.42
CA PRO A 62 -4.06 -5.82 -8.32
C PRO A 62 -3.12 -6.59 -7.40
N VAL A 63 -2.08 -5.91 -6.94
CA VAL A 63 -1.21 -6.33 -5.85
C VAL A 63 -1.21 -5.20 -4.82
N ILE A 64 -1.21 -5.54 -3.55
CA ILE A 64 -1.30 -4.56 -2.47
C ILE A 64 -0.11 -4.67 -1.52
N GLN A 65 0.11 -3.65 -0.73
CA GLN A 65 1.13 -3.72 0.31
C GLN A 65 0.58 -4.40 1.57
N SER A 66 1.47 -4.99 2.36
CA SER A 66 1.14 -5.62 3.63
C SER A 66 0.49 -4.62 4.60
N THR A 67 -0.39 -5.12 5.47
CA THR A 67 -1.03 -4.32 6.52
C THR A 67 -0.04 -3.74 7.54
N SER A 68 1.19 -4.23 7.58
CA SER A 68 2.28 -3.66 8.38
C SER A 68 2.83 -2.34 7.83
N GLN A 69 2.52 -2.00 6.58
CA GLN A 69 2.97 -0.79 5.91
C GLN A 69 1.96 0.34 6.08
N SER A 70 2.42 1.52 6.53
CA SER A 70 1.54 2.69 6.73
C SER A 70 0.86 3.15 5.44
N ILE A 71 1.53 3.04 4.30
CA ILE A 71 0.94 3.34 2.98
C ILE A 71 -0.29 2.50 2.66
N ARG A 72 -0.37 1.26 3.16
CA ARG A 72 -1.55 0.40 2.98
C ARG A 72 -2.78 1.00 3.63
N ILE A 73 -2.64 1.54 4.84
CA ILE A 73 -3.74 2.17 5.56
C ILE A 73 -4.22 3.41 4.81
N VAL A 74 -3.29 4.26 4.38
CA VAL A 74 -3.61 5.48 3.63
C VAL A 74 -4.28 5.16 2.30
N PHE A 75 -3.79 4.16 1.56
CA PHE A 75 -4.42 3.74 0.31
C PHE A 75 -5.84 3.21 0.54
N ASP A 76 -6.06 2.37 1.53
CA ASP A 76 -7.38 1.83 1.85
C ASP A 76 -8.37 2.95 2.22
N GLU A 77 -7.93 3.96 2.97
CA GLU A 77 -8.77 5.11 3.34
C GLU A 77 -9.03 6.04 2.16
N ASP A 78 -8.01 6.46 1.45
CA ASP A 78 -8.10 7.49 0.40
C ASP A 78 -8.67 6.93 -0.91
N ALA A 79 -8.23 5.75 -1.34
CA ALA A 79 -8.66 5.16 -2.59
C ALA A 79 -9.90 4.27 -2.45
N LEU A 80 -10.03 3.52 -1.36
CA LEU A 80 -11.10 2.54 -1.17
C LEU A 80 -12.18 3.02 -0.20
N GLY A 81 -11.95 4.09 0.54
CA GLY A 81 -12.89 4.63 1.53
C GLY A 81 -13.10 3.69 2.73
N LYS A 82 -12.07 2.93 3.12
CA LYS A 82 -12.17 1.92 4.17
C LYS A 82 -11.08 2.08 5.22
N SER A 83 -11.49 2.19 6.49
CA SER A 83 -10.58 2.04 7.63
C SER A 83 -10.03 0.61 7.69
N PRO A 84 -8.96 0.32 8.46
CA PRO A 84 -8.42 -1.02 8.61
C PRO A 84 -9.47 -2.06 9.03
N SER A 85 -10.35 -1.73 9.99
CA SER A 85 -11.41 -2.63 10.44
C SER A 85 -12.48 -2.88 9.36
N LYS A 86 -12.83 -1.86 8.58
CA LYS A 86 -13.78 -1.98 7.47
C LYS A 86 -13.19 -2.80 6.32
N SER A 87 -11.91 -2.64 6.01
CA SER A 87 -11.20 -3.46 5.03
C SER A 87 -11.18 -4.92 5.44
N LYS A 88 -10.86 -5.21 6.70
CA LYS A 88 -10.88 -6.57 7.24
C LYS A 88 -12.27 -7.21 7.15
N ALA A 89 -13.31 -6.47 7.55
CA ALA A 89 -14.69 -6.95 7.49
C ALA A 89 -15.15 -7.20 6.06
N TYR A 90 -14.81 -6.31 5.13
CA TYR A 90 -15.12 -6.45 3.71
C TYR A 90 -14.55 -7.75 3.13
N TRP A 91 -13.27 -7.99 3.31
CA TRP A 91 -12.60 -9.16 2.75
C TRP A 91 -13.05 -10.46 3.44
N SER A 92 -13.26 -10.44 4.75
CA SER A 92 -13.80 -11.60 5.47
C SER A 92 -15.16 -12.02 4.90
N ARG A 93 -16.03 -11.06 4.61
CA ARG A 93 -17.34 -11.34 3.99
C ARG A 93 -17.20 -11.86 2.55
N MET A 94 -16.29 -11.25 1.75
CA MET A 94 -16.04 -11.68 0.37
C MET A 94 -15.57 -13.13 0.31
N VAL A 95 -14.62 -13.49 1.16
CA VAL A 95 -14.09 -14.86 1.25
C VAL A 95 -15.15 -15.83 1.74
N PHE A 96 -15.88 -15.47 2.81
CA PHE A 96 -16.92 -16.33 3.38
C PHE A 96 -18.06 -16.63 2.40
N THR A 97 -18.46 -15.66 1.59
CA THR A 97 -19.52 -15.81 0.59
C THR A 97 -19.02 -16.32 -0.76
N ALA A 98 -17.74 -16.65 -0.89
CA ALA A 98 -17.08 -17.04 -2.15
C ALA A 98 -17.24 -15.99 -3.28
N ALA A 99 -17.46 -14.73 -2.93
CA ALA A 99 -17.65 -13.63 -3.88
C ALA A 99 -16.32 -13.04 -4.40
N GLY A 100 -15.19 -13.36 -3.76
CA GLY A 100 -13.87 -12.91 -4.17
C GLY A 100 -12.80 -13.16 -3.11
N MET A 101 -11.56 -12.93 -3.51
CA MET A 101 -10.38 -13.01 -2.65
C MET A 101 -9.69 -11.67 -2.60
N PRO A 102 -9.05 -11.30 -1.47
CA PRO A 102 -8.22 -10.11 -1.44
C PRO A 102 -7.04 -10.27 -2.41
N PRO A 103 -6.57 -9.16 -3.02
CA PRO A 103 -5.34 -9.21 -3.81
C PRO A 103 -4.17 -9.75 -3.00
N PRO A 104 -3.19 -10.40 -3.63
CA PRO A 104 -1.95 -10.78 -2.95
C PRO A 104 -1.22 -9.54 -2.42
N ASN A 105 -0.51 -9.69 -1.32
CA ASN A 105 0.25 -8.59 -0.74
C ASN A 105 1.74 -8.85 -0.73
N LEU A 106 2.52 -7.76 -0.79
CA LEU A 106 3.97 -7.76 -0.72
C LEU A 106 4.43 -6.81 0.40
N GLU A 107 5.62 -7.06 0.93
CA GLU A 107 6.08 -6.46 2.18
C GLU A 107 6.64 -5.02 2.04
N SER A 108 6.93 -4.55 0.82
CA SER A 108 7.55 -3.25 0.62
C SER A 108 7.28 -2.66 -0.76
N SER A 109 7.48 -1.34 -0.90
CA SER A 109 7.43 -0.67 -2.20
C SER A 109 8.49 -1.20 -3.17
N SER A 110 9.68 -1.58 -2.69
CA SER A 110 10.71 -2.21 -3.52
C SER A 110 10.24 -3.55 -4.09
N ALA A 111 9.59 -4.38 -3.28
CA ALA A 111 9.02 -5.65 -3.73
C ALA A 111 7.88 -5.44 -4.73
N ILE A 112 7.05 -4.41 -4.52
CA ILE A 112 5.97 -4.02 -5.46
C ILE A 112 6.57 -3.59 -6.82
N ILE A 113 7.58 -2.73 -6.82
CA ILE A 113 8.25 -2.27 -8.05
C ILE A 113 8.82 -3.45 -8.83
N GLU A 114 9.52 -4.34 -8.15
CA GLU A 114 10.08 -5.54 -8.77
C GLU A 114 8.98 -6.42 -9.38
N TRP A 115 7.90 -6.65 -8.66
CA TRP A 115 6.76 -7.43 -9.15
C TRP A 115 6.12 -6.82 -10.39
N VAL A 116 5.75 -5.55 -10.32
CA VAL A 116 5.09 -4.83 -11.43
C VAL A 116 5.99 -4.78 -12.66
N SER A 117 7.29 -4.58 -12.49
CA SER A 117 8.25 -4.55 -13.60
C SER A 117 8.36 -5.88 -14.36
N LYS A 118 8.00 -7.00 -13.73
CA LYS A 118 8.05 -8.34 -14.30
C LYS A 118 6.69 -8.89 -14.73
N HIS A 119 5.59 -8.23 -14.37
CA HIS A 119 4.22 -8.69 -14.63
C HIS A 119 3.42 -7.60 -15.37
N PRO A 120 3.35 -7.67 -16.72
CA PRO A 120 2.67 -6.64 -17.52
C PRO A 120 1.19 -6.44 -17.22
N ASP A 121 0.53 -7.42 -16.63
CA ASP A 121 -0.88 -7.39 -16.25
C ASP A 121 -1.12 -6.93 -14.80
N SER A 122 -0.08 -6.49 -14.10
CA SER A 122 -0.20 -6.07 -12.70
C SER A 122 -0.44 -4.56 -12.55
N VAL A 123 -1.07 -4.21 -11.44
CA VAL A 123 -1.26 -2.85 -10.97
C VAL A 123 -1.08 -2.82 -9.46
N SER A 124 -0.45 -1.79 -8.95
CA SER A 124 -0.24 -1.60 -7.52
C SER A 124 -0.04 -0.12 -7.18
N TYR A 125 0.41 0.16 -5.99
CA TYR A 125 0.69 1.51 -5.51
C TYR A 125 1.95 1.52 -4.64
N ILE A 126 2.66 2.63 -4.71
CA ILE A 126 3.88 2.92 -3.94
C ILE A 126 3.89 4.38 -3.52
N GLU A 127 4.83 4.76 -2.67
CA GLU A 127 5.13 6.17 -2.41
C GLU A 127 5.58 6.85 -3.71
N ILE A 128 5.10 8.07 -3.94
CA ILE A 128 5.40 8.79 -5.19
C ILE A 128 6.91 9.01 -5.39
N GLU A 129 7.65 9.21 -4.30
CA GLU A 129 9.10 9.39 -4.30
C GLU A 129 9.86 8.13 -4.75
N SER A 130 9.21 6.96 -4.67
CA SER A 130 9.81 5.67 -5.05
C SER A 130 9.62 5.33 -6.53
N VAL A 131 8.83 6.10 -7.27
CA VAL A 131 8.62 5.86 -8.71
C VAL A 131 9.92 5.99 -9.47
N ASN A 132 10.21 5.01 -10.31
CA ASN A 132 11.39 4.98 -11.19
C ASN A 132 11.02 4.44 -12.58
N ASP A 133 12.02 4.33 -13.47
CA ASP A 133 11.81 3.94 -14.88
C ASP A 133 11.37 2.47 -15.06
N SER A 134 11.43 1.64 -14.01
CA SER A 134 10.98 0.24 -14.06
C SER A 134 9.46 0.10 -14.09
N VAL A 135 8.74 1.15 -13.72
CA VAL A 135 7.28 1.18 -13.63
C VAL A 135 6.73 2.47 -14.25
N LYS A 136 5.45 2.46 -14.59
CA LYS A 136 4.77 3.63 -15.15
C LYS A 136 3.80 4.19 -14.11
N LEU A 137 3.93 5.48 -13.84
CA LEU A 137 2.93 6.22 -13.06
C LEU A 137 1.64 6.33 -13.88
N LEU A 138 0.55 5.79 -13.32
CA LEU A 138 -0.76 5.85 -13.96
C LEU A 138 -1.63 6.97 -13.39
N LYS A 139 -1.57 7.18 -12.07
CA LYS A 139 -2.36 8.18 -11.36
C LYS A 139 -1.74 8.48 -9.99
N GLU A 140 -1.82 9.72 -9.57
CA GLU A 140 -1.59 10.12 -8.17
C GLU A 140 -2.91 10.06 -7.39
N ILE A 141 -2.81 9.60 -6.14
CA ILE A 141 -3.94 9.45 -5.21
C ILE A 141 -3.74 10.36 -4.00
#